data_d3fdb0d6fa6af2ed427cc5cf20185855
#
_entry.id   d3fdb0d6fa6af2ed427cc5cf20185855
#
_cell.length_a   1.000
_cell.length_b   1.000
_cell.length_c   1.000
_cell.angle_alpha   90.00
_cell.angle_beta   90.00
_cell.angle_gamma   90.00
#
_symmetry.space_group_name_H-M   'P 1'
#
loop_
_entity.id
_entity.type
_entity.pdbx_description
1 polymer ?
#
loop_
_entity_poly.entity_id
_entity_poly.type
_entity_poly.pdbx_seq_one_letter_code
_entity_poly.pdbx_strand_id
1 'polypeptide(L)'
;CKINPNGREWFDIDDRVNGPEQAEPVIMEMISSLLAAHGLNENALVLVGFSQGGMMCLHCGLRMHPPPAAIVSFSGALLLQEELSALSKLPYPPVQLIHGTDDKVVPYVLMEEAVGVLQPMGVIVDTVERPGLGHGIDPDGLSASMNFLAMHLQK
;
A
#
# COMPACT_ATOMS: atom_id res chain seq x y z
N CYS A 1 -15.01 -12.71 -5.62
CA CYS A 1 -13.69 -12.69 -6.29
C CYS A 1 -13.66 -13.64 -7.47
N LYS A 2 -13.32 -13.17 -8.67
CA LYS A 2 -13.29 -13.97 -9.90
C LYS A 2 -12.28 -15.13 -9.85
N ILE A 3 -11.17 -14.92 -9.16
CA ILE A 3 -10.07 -15.91 -9.08
C ILE A 3 -10.35 -16.96 -8.01
N ASN A 4 -11.03 -16.58 -6.93
CA ASN A 4 -11.40 -17.47 -5.82
C ASN A 4 -12.86 -17.22 -5.42
N PRO A 5 -13.79 -18.15 -5.74
CA PRO A 5 -15.22 -17.98 -5.42
C PRO A 5 -15.52 -17.80 -3.92
N ASN A 6 -14.63 -18.30 -3.05
CA ASN A 6 -14.72 -18.14 -1.60
C ASN A 6 -13.92 -16.94 -1.08
N GLY A 7 -13.18 -16.26 -1.94
CA GLY A 7 -12.38 -15.08 -1.61
C GLY A 7 -13.19 -13.80 -1.69
N ARG A 8 -12.61 -12.75 -1.14
CA ARG A 8 -13.11 -11.37 -1.26
C ARG A 8 -12.11 -10.55 -2.06
N GLU A 9 -12.58 -9.50 -2.70
CA GLU A 9 -11.77 -8.53 -3.42
C GLU A 9 -12.25 -7.13 -3.06
N TRP A 10 -11.36 -6.16 -3.12
CA TRP A 10 -11.69 -4.76 -2.92
C TRP A 10 -12.38 -4.18 -4.15
N PHE A 11 -11.91 -4.61 -5.32
CA PHE A 11 -12.45 -4.23 -6.64
C PHE A 11 -12.19 -5.33 -7.65
N ASP A 12 -12.90 -5.31 -8.77
CA ASP A 12 -12.61 -6.21 -9.90
C ASP A 12 -11.22 -5.90 -10.46
N ILE A 13 -10.31 -6.87 -10.40
CA ILE A 13 -8.90 -6.67 -10.81
C ILE A 13 -8.76 -6.29 -12.30
N ASP A 14 -9.77 -6.55 -13.11
CA ASP A 14 -9.83 -6.14 -14.51
C ASP A 14 -10.23 -4.65 -14.64
N ASP A 15 -10.82 -4.04 -13.61
CA ASP A 15 -11.17 -2.61 -13.55
C ASP A 15 -10.21 -1.86 -12.60
N ARG A 16 -8.97 -1.70 -13.05
CA ARG A 16 -7.92 -1.00 -12.28
C ARG A 16 -8.02 0.52 -12.32
N VAL A 17 -8.95 1.05 -13.09
CA VAL A 17 -9.18 2.50 -13.20
C VAL A 17 -10.29 2.94 -12.26
N ASN A 18 -11.51 2.42 -12.43
CA ASN A 18 -12.64 2.85 -11.60
C ASN A 18 -12.77 2.07 -10.29
N GLY A 19 -12.30 0.82 -10.27
CA GLY A 19 -12.44 -0.07 -9.12
C GLY A 19 -11.82 0.48 -7.83
N PRO A 20 -10.56 0.98 -7.86
CA PRO A 20 -9.93 1.59 -6.69
C PRO A 20 -10.70 2.81 -6.17
N GLU A 21 -11.17 3.69 -7.06
CA GLU A 21 -11.94 4.88 -6.70
C GLU A 21 -13.31 4.53 -6.06
N GLN A 22 -13.94 3.44 -6.51
CA GLN A 22 -15.18 2.95 -5.92
C GLN A 22 -14.96 2.29 -4.55
N ALA A 23 -13.82 1.63 -4.33
CA ALA A 23 -13.48 0.98 -3.07
C ALA A 23 -12.97 1.97 -2.01
N GLU A 24 -12.31 3.05 -2.42
CA GLU A 24 -11.71 4.05 -1.53
C GLU A 24 -12.69 4.58 -0.47
N PRO A 25 -13.92 5.07 -0.78
CA PRO A 25 -14.81 5.62 0.23
C PRO A 25 -15.17 4.62 1.34
N VAL A 26 -15.34 3.34 0.98
CA VAL A 26 -15.68 2.28 1.94
C VAL A 26 -14.50 2.02 2.89
N ILE A 27 -13.27 1.98 2.36
CA ILE A 27 -12.06 1.81 3.15
C ILE A 27 -11.83 3.01 4.06
N MET A 28 -12.01 4.22 3.56
CA MET A 28 -11.84 5.45 4.34
C MET A 28 -12.86 5.58 5.46
N GLU A 29 -14.12 5.20 5.22
CA GLU A 29 -15.15 5.15 6.27
C GLU A 29 -14.80 4.12 7.36
N MET A 30 -14.33 2.93 6.96
CA MET A 30 -13.87 1.91 7.91
C MET A 30 -12.70 2.42 8.76
N ILE A 31 -11.69 3.04 8.15
CA ILE A 31 -10.54 3.61 8.86
C ILE A 31 -11.01 4.68 9.86
N SER A 32 -11.81 5.65 9.41
CA SER A 32 -12.33 6.72 10.25
C SER A 32 -13.13 6.19 11.45
N SER A 33 -13.95 5.18 11.21
CA SER A 33 -14.76 4.53 12.26
C SER A 33 -13.88 3.82 13.30
N LEU A 34 -12.82 3.12 12.84
CA LEU A 34 -11.86 2.44 13.72
C LEU A 34 -11.06 3.45 14.56
N LEU A 35 -10.53 4.50 13.94
CA LEU A 35 -9.80 5.55 14.66
C LEU A 35 -10.68 6.21 15.73
N ALA A 36 -11.90 6.58 15.38
CA ALA A 36 -12.85 7.19 16.32
C ALA A 36 -13.20 6.23 17.47
N ALA A 37 -13.45 4.96 17.19
CA ALA A 37 -13.79 3.97 18.20
C ALA A 37 -12.69 3.75 19.24
N HIS A 38 -11.41 3.99 18.87
CA HIS A 38 -10.26 3.84 19.75
C HIS A 38 -9.69 5.17 20.25
N GLY A 39 -10.27 6.30 19.89
CA GLY A 39 -9.76 7.63 20.28
C GLY A 39 -8.38 7.92 19.70
N LEU A 40 -8.07 7.37 18.53
CA LEU A 40 -6.80 7.53 17.82
C LEU A 40 -6.96 8.50 16.64
N ASN A 41 -5.83 8.97 16.13
CA ASN A 41 -5.75 9.77 14.92
C ASN A 41 -4.82 9.08 13.88
N GLU A 42 -4.71 9.68 12.71
CA GLU A 42 -3.96 9.12 11.57
C GLU A 42 -2.47 8.89 11.88
N ASN A 43 -1.88 9.64 12.81
CA ASN A 43 -0.48 9.44 13.23
C ASN A 43 -0.26 8.11 13.97
N ALA A 44 -1.33 7.46 14.44
CA ALA A 44 -1.28 6.13 15.04
C ALA A 44 -1.69 5.03 14.05
N LEU A 45 -2.04 5.38 12.82
CA LEU A 45 -2.47 4.46 11.78
C LEU A 45 -1.28 3.98 10.96
N VAL A 46 -1.17 2.67 10.78
CA VAL A 46 -0.35 2.07 9.73
C VAL A 46 -1.23 1.27 8.78
N LEU A 47 -0.93 1.33 7.50
CA LEU A 47 -1.62 0.55 6.48
C LEU A 47 -0.69 -0.55 5.99
N VAL A 48 -1.10 -1.80 6.14
CA VAL A 48 -0.33 -2.97 5.70
C VAL A 48 -1.21 -3.81 4.80
N GLY A 49 -0.74 -4.13 3.61
CA GLY A 49 -1.51 -4.92 2.66
C GLY A 49 -0.67 -5.84 1.79
N PHE A 50 -1.30 -6.90 1.30
CA PHE A 50 -0.73 -7.86 0.38
C PHE A 50 -1.50 -7.85 -0.94
N SER A 51 -0.79 -7.90 -2.07
CA SER A 51 -1.38 -7.97 -3.42
C SER A 51 -2.36 -6.80 -3.64
N GLN A 52 -3.61 -7.06 -3.94
CA GLN A 52 -4.65 -6.04 -4.08
C GLN A 52 -4.83 -5.20 -2.80
N GLY A 53 -4.66 -5.79 -1.60
CA GLY A 53 -4.66 -5.06 -0.34
C GLY A 53 -3.48 -4.07 -0.25
N GLY A 54 -2.29 -4.44 -0.76
CA GLY A 54 -1.14 -3.55 -0.87
C GLY A 54 -1.39 -2.40 -1.86
N MET A 55 -2.06 -2.68 -2.98
CA MET A 55 -2.50 -1.65 -3.92
C MET A 55 -3.42 -0.63 -3.26
N MET A 56 -4.42 -1.10 -2.50
CA MET A 56 -5.36 -0.22 -1.81
C MET A 56 -4.72 0.55 -0.65
N CYS A 57 -3.75 -0.04 0.07
CA CYS A 57 -2.97 0.69 1.08
C CYS A 57 -2.21 1.88 0.47
N LEU A 58 -1.58 1.68 -0.68
CA LEU A 58 -0.91 2.75 -1.43
C LEU A 58 -1.94 3.77 -1.95
N HIS A 59 -3.04 3.30 -2.58
CA HIS A 59 -4.07 4.17 -3.14
C HIS A 59 -4.70 5.08 -2.10
N CYS A 60 -5.20 4.53 -1.00
CA CYS A 60 -5.83 5.30 0.07
C CYS A 60 -4.81 6.10 0.87
N GLY A 61 -3.72 5.46 1.34
CA GLY A 61 -2.80 6.07 2.28
C GLY A 61 -2.03 7.28 1.72
N LEU A 62 -1.69 7.26 0.42
CA LEU A 62 -1.04 8.39 -0.24
C LEU A 62 -2.00 9.57 -0.51
N ARG A 63 -3.31 9.33 -0.44
CA ARG A 63 -4.37 10.35 -0.59
C ARG A 63 -4.90 10.88 0.73
N MET A 64 -4.57 10.23 1.84
CA MET A 64 -4.99 10.68 3.17
C MET A 64 -4.34 12.00 3.58
N HIS A 65 -5.13 12.86 4.21
CA HIS A 65 -4.63 14.09 4.82
C HIS A 65 -5.43 14.41 6.10
N PRO A 66 -4.81 14.31 7.30
CA PRO A 66 -3.41 13.96 7.56
C PRO A 66 -3.01 12.56 7.07
N PRO A 67 -1.72 12.33 6.76
CA PRO A 67 -1.24 11.04 6.31
C PRO A 67 -1.18 10.02 7.46
N PRO A 68 -1.25 8.72 7.17
CA PRO A 68 -0.96 7.67 8.16
C PRO A 68 0.52 7.70 8.57
N ALA A 69 0.85 7.07 9.69
CA ALA A 69 2.23 6.97 10.19
C ALA A 69 3.16 6.24 9.21
N ALA A 70 2.67 5.22 8.52
CA ALA A 70 3.43 4.48 7.52
C ALA A 70 2.51 3.61 6.63
N ILE A 71 3.05 3.22 5.46
CA ILE A 71 2.42 2.25 4.56
C ILE A 71 3.42 1.12 4.28
N VAL A 72 2.95 -0.13 4.34
CA VAL A 72 3.70 -1.32 3.89
C VAL A 72 2.88 -2.05 2.83
N SER A 73 3.46 -2.23 1.65
CA SER A 73 2.83 -2.95 0.54
C SER A 73 3.66 -4.17 0.18
N PHE A 74 3.10 -5.36 0.40
CA PHE A 74 3.67 -6.63 -0.04
C PHE A 74 3.10 -7.01 -1.41
N SER A 75 3.95 -7.22 -2.40
CA SER A 75 3.56 -7.66 -3.76
C SER A 75 2.39 -6.86 -4.34
N GLY A 76 2.33 -5.57 -4.04
CA GLY A 76 1.34 -4.64 -4.58
C GLY A 76 1.84 -3.91 -5.82
N ALA A 77 0.99 -3.06 -6.39
CA ALA A 77 1.33 -2.14 -7.46
C ALA A 77 0.75 -0.76 -7.16
N LEU A 78 1.40 0.29 -7.65
CA LEU A 78 0.90 1.65 -7.58
C LEU A 78 -0.15 1.85 -8.68
N LEU A 79 -1.37 2.14 -8.27
CA LEU A 79 -2.50 2.39 -9.17
C LEU A 79 -2.67 3.88 -9.42
N LEU A 80 -3.27 4.24 -10.57
CA LEU A 80 -3.63 5.61 -10.93
C LEU A 80 -2.45 6.60 -10.73
N GLN A 81 -1.31 6.27 -11.33
CA GLN A 81 -0.05 6.98 -11.12
C GLN A 81 -0.10 8.43 -11.62
N GLU A 82 -0.80 8.69 -12.74
CA GLU A 82 -0.95 10.03 -13.31
C GLU A 82 -1.77 10.93 -12.39
N GLU A 83 -2.90 10.43 -11.89
CA GLU A 83 -3.77 11.14 -10.95
C GLU A 83 -3.07 11.39 -9.63
N LEU A 84 -2.31 10.41 -9.12
CA LEU A 84 -1.52 10.56 -7.92
C LEU A 84 -0.45 11.63 -8.09
N SER A 85 0.26 11.63 -9.22
CA SER A 85 1.31 12.61 -9.51
C SER A 85 0.77 14.04 -9.63
N ALA A 86 -0.51 14.21 -9.93
CA ALA A 86 -1.18 15.52 -9.96
C ALA A 86 -1.57 16.02 -8.56
N LEU A 87 -1.50 15.17 -7.52
CA LEU A 87 -1.82 15.57 -6.14
C LEU A 87 -0.62 16.28 -5.51
N SER A 88 -0.75 17.57 -5.23
CA SER A 88 0.26 18.36 -4.49
C SER A 88 0.00 18.30 -2.98
N LYS A 89 -0.09 17.13 -2.41
CA LYS A 89 -0.39 16.97 -0.97
C LYS A 89 0.87 16.52 -0.22
N LEU A 90 1.54 17.45 0.41
CA LEU A 90 2.59 17.19 1.40
C LEU A 90 2.04 17.45 2.80
N PRO A 91 2.49 16.71 3.83
CA PRO A 91 3.46 15.61 3.79
C PRO A 91 2.85 14.28 3.31
N TYR A 92 3.69 13.44 2.70
CA TYR A 92 3.36 12.04 2.42
C TYR A 92 3.83 11.12 3.54
N PRO A 93 3.17 9.97 3.77
CA PRO A 93 3.66 8.98 4.70
C PRO A 93 4.90 8.27 4.14
N PRO A 94 5.81 7.76 4.99
CA PRO A 94 6.84 6.83 4.56
C PRO A 94 6.21 5.53 4.05
N VAL A 95 6.78 4.98 2.99
CA VAL A 95 6.28 3.79 2.28
C VAL A 95 7.37 2.73 2.25
N GLN A 96 7.04 1.49 2.61
CA GLN A 96 7.87 0.33 2.34
C GLN A 96 7.21 -0.56 1.29
N LEU A 97 7.96 -0.91 0.25
CA LEU A 97 7.56 -1.82 -0.81
C LEU A 97 8.37 -3.12 -0.68
N ILE A 98 7.70 -4.25 -0.52
CA ILE A 98 8.32 -5.58 -0.36
C ILE A 98 7.82 -6.46 -1.49
N HIS A 99 8.74 -7.05 -2.30
CA HIS A 99 8.32 -7.77 -3.49
C HIS A 99 9.24 -8.95 -3.81
N GLY A 100 8.63 -10.07 -4.19
CA GLY A 100 9.36 -11.24 -4.69
C GLY A 100 9.84 -11.05 -6.12
N THR A 101 11.10 -11.35 -6.40
CA THR A 101 11.66 -11.20 -7.75
C THR A 101 11.06 -12.15 -8.78
N ASP A 102 10.51 -13.29 -8.33
CA ASP A 102 9.89 -14.32 -9.16
C ASP A 102 8.35 -14.25 -9.17
N ASP A 103 7.78 -13.10 -8.75
CA ASP A 103 6.34 -12.88 -8.73
C ASP A 103 5.76 -12.84 -10.15
N LYS A 104 4.94 -13.84 -10.47
CA LYS A 104 4.27 -13.98 -11.78
C LYS A 104 2.82 -13.50 -11.77
N VAL A 105 2.29 -13.11 -10.61
CA VAL A 105 0.92 -12.60 -10.45
C VAL A 105 0.92 -11.08 -10.53
N VAL A 106 1.78 -10.44 -9.73
CA VAL A 106 2.07 -9.01 -9.79
C VAL A 106 3.55 -8.88 -10.12
N PRO A 107 3.93 -8.57 -11.38
CA PRO A 107 5.32 -8.54 -11.80
C PRO A 107 6.18 -7.61 -10.97
N TYR A 108 7.39 -8.05 -10.60
CA TYR A 108 8.36 -7.31 -9.79
C TYR A 108 8.64 -5.90 -10.32
N VAL A 109 8.68 -5.73 -11.65
CA VAL A 109 8.90 -4.41 -12.28
C VAL A 109 7.93 -3.33 -11.81
N LEU A 110 6.73 -3.71 -11.38
CA LEU A 110 5.72 -2.76 -10.86
C LEU A 110 6.15 -2.13 -9.53
N MET A 111 7.03 -2.77 -8.75
CA MET A 111 7.66 -2.14 -7.60
C MET A 111 8.66 -1.07 -8.04
N GLU A 112 9.49 -1.36 -9.06
CA GLU A 112 10.44 -0.39 -9.60
C GLU A 112 9.74 0.83 -10.21
N GLU A 113 8.63 0.60 -10.93
CA GLU A 113 7.78 1.67 -11.47
C GLU A 113 7.18 2.53 -10.33
N ALA A 114 6.70 1.91 -9.26
CA ALA A 114 6.18 2.63 -8.10
C ALA A 114 7.25 3.53 -7.45
N VAL A 115 8.48 3.02 -7.30
CA VAL A 115 9.62 3.82 -6.81
C VAL A 115 9.88 5.02 -7.71
N GLY A 116 9.88 4.80 -9.04
CA GLY A 116 10.10 5.84 -10.05
C GLY A 116 9.07 6.97 -10.01
N VAL A 117 7.87 6.71 -9.52
CA VAL A 117 6.81 7.72 -9.33
C VAL A 117 6.89 8.36 -7.95
N LEU A 118 7.02 7.57 -6.89
CA LEU A 118 6.89 8.04 -5.52
C LEU A 118 8.08 8.90 -5.06
N GLN A 119 9.32 8.52 -5.42
CA GLN A 119 10.50 9.27 -5.00
C GLN A 119 10.54 10.71 -5.55
N PRO A 120 10.27 10.97 -6.84
CA PRO A 120 10.17 12.33 -7.36
C PRO A 120 9.07 13.19 -6.70
N MET A 121 8.02 12.55 -6.17
CA MET A 121 6.96 13.23 -5.41
C MET A 121 7.40 13.62 -3.99
N GLY A 122 8.59 13.20 -3.54
CA GLY A 122 9.10 13.46 -2.20
C GLY A 122 8.66 12.43 -1.15
N VAL A 123 8.11 11.28 -1.56
CA VAL A 123 7.80 10.17 -0.67
C VAL A 123 9.09 9.48 -0.23
N ILE A 124 9.24 9.22 1.06
CA ILE A 124 10.32 8.37 1.58
C ILE A 124 9.95 6.91 1.27
N VAL A 125 10.68 6.29 0.33
CA VAL A 125 10.42 4.92 -0.10
C VAL A 125 11.58 4.02 0.33
N ASP A 126 11.26 3.00 1.10
CA ASP A 126 12.16 1.86 1.43
C ASP A 126 11.73 0.64 0.60
N THR A 127 12.69 -0.08 0.03
CA THR A 127 12.42 -1.25 -0.81
C THR A 127 13.10 -2.49 -0.27
N VAL A 128 12.37 -3.60 -0.28
CA VAL A 128 12.87 -4.91 0.16
C VAL A 128 12.61 -5.93 -0.95
N GLU A 129 13.65 -6.25 -1.68
CA GLU A 129 13.62 -7.34 -2.65
C GLU A 129 13.66 -8.69 -1.94
N ARG A 130 12.83 -9.61 -2.40
CA ARG A 130 12.84 -11.00 -1.91
C ARG A 130 13.26 -11.94 -3.03
N PRO A 131 14.60 -12.22 -3.18
CA PRO A 131 15.11 -13.03 -4.28
C PRO A 131 14.50 -14.43 -4.31
N GLY A 132 14.00 -14.85 -5.49
CA GLY A 132 13.41 -16.16 -5.70
C GLY A 132 12.00 -16.35 -5.09
N LEU A 133 11.48 -15.36 -4.37
CA LEU A 133 10.12 -15.42 -3.85
C LEU A 133 9.12 -15.13 -4.98
N GLY A 134 8.08 -15.95 -5.09
CA GLY A 134 6.92 -15.70 -5.94
C GLY A 134 5.92 -14.74 -5.29
N HIS A 135 4.63 -14.88 -5.65
CA HIS A 135 3.56 -14.06 -5.08
C HIS A 135 3.22 -14.50 -3.66
N GLY A 136 3.87 -13.90 -2.66
CA GLY A 136 3.71 -14.30 -1.26
C GLY A 136 4.44 -13.40 -0.29
N ILE A 137 4.29 -13.73 1.00
CA ILE A 137 4.99 -13.09 2.12
C ILE A 137 5.88 -14.14 2.77
N ASP A 138 7.13 -13.84 2.98
CA ASP A 138 8.08 -14.69 3.68
C ASP A 138 8.49 -14.10 5.06
N PRO A 139 9.13 -14.90 5.94
CA PRO A 139 9.52 -14.44 7.27
C PRO A 139 10.48 -13.24 7.26
N ASP A 140 11.39 -13.17 6.28
CA ASP A 140 12.35 -12.06 6.21
C ASP A 140 11.68 -10.76 5.77
N GLY A 141 10.78 -10.83 4.77
CA GLY A 141 9.96 -9.67 4.36
C GLY A 141 9.08 -9.17 5.51
N LEU A 142 8.51 -10.11 6.29
CA LEU A 142 7.74 -9.75 7.47
C LEU A 142 8.62 -9.09 8.55
N SER A 143 9.81 -9.62 8.81
CA SER A 143 10.79 -9.01 9.73
C SER A 143 11.18 -7.60 9.30
N ALA A 144 11.43 -7.40 8.01
CA ALA A 144 11.76 -6.09 7.47
C ALA A 144 10.61 -5.08 7.70
N SER A 145 9.36 -5.50 7.45
CA SER A 145 8.20 -4.65 7.69
C SER A 145 8.05 -4.25 9.16
N MET A 146 8.25 -5.19 10.09
CA MET A 146 8.19 -4.90 11.53
C MET A 146 9.24 -3.90 11.97
N ASN A 147 10.47 -4.00 11.45
CA ASN A 147 11.54 -3.05 11.73
C ASN A 147 11.21 -1.65 11.18
N PHE A 148 10.71 -1.59 9.95
CA PHE A 148 10.27 -0.33 9.34
C PHE A 148 9.16 0.33 10.16
N LEU A 149 8.13 -0.40 10.53
CA LEU A 149 7.02 0.12 11.35
C LEU A 149 7.50 0.59 12.72
N ALA A 150 8.41 -0.14 13.38
CA ALA A 150 8.97 0.25 14.66
C ALA A 150 9.70 1.60 14.60
N MET A 151 10.35 1.95 13.48
CA MET A 151 11.01 3.24 13.28
C MET A 151 10.02 4.41 13.14
N HIS A 152 8.84 4.16 12.61
CA HIS A 152 7.86 5.21 12.28
C HIS A 152 6.73 5.36 13.30
N LEU A 153 6.49 4.36 14.15
CA LEU A 153 5.49 4.41 15.22
C LEU A 153 6.00 4.98 16.56
N GLN A 154 7.30 5.24 16.70
CA GLN A 154 7.90 5.72 17.95
C GLN A 154 7.87 7.25 18.10
N LYS A 155 6.99 7.94 17.42
CA LYS A 155 6.89 9.42 17.50
C LYS A 155 5.77 9.89 18.40
#